data_7d8868772b6da56abaa4bee9f017c87c
#
_entry.id   7d8868772b6da56abaa4bee9f017c87c
#
_cell.length_a   1.000
_cell.length_b   1.000
_cell.length_c   1.000
_cell.angle_alpha   90.00
_cell.angle_beta   90.00
_cell.angle_gamma   90.00
#
_symmetry.space_group_name_H-M   'P 1'
#
loop_
_entity.id
_entity.type
_entity.pdbx_description
1 polymer ?
#
loop_
_entity_poly.entity_id
_entity_poly.type
_entity_poly.pdbx_seq_one_letter_code
_entity_poly.pdbx_strand_id
1 'polypeptide(L)'
;MSASTKFHHKDTLLSIDIKRMKLHKRGMCSGIFTRCGLLIWAVFLASNLFAQEPAKGPATVAELQQKLTAHVNEARFASAMWGVKIVSVDTGKTLFDHNAQKLFSPASNSKLYTVALALDRLGADYKIKTSLYAAAKPDSSGVLKGDLIVYGRGDPTINARLHGENIFAALQPLVAALTNAGVKRIAGDLVGDDSFIKGPPYGSGWAWDDAEYYYGAEISALTINDNTLKVTVKPGEKAGAACKLSLSPETSYLTLSNRTTTAEKGARRTISFYRPLNENVVYVSGQMGLEEGAYSDEVTVHNPAGLFVAWFKQALERNGVKIGGKLRTMGWLERKSEPIDCEKLVELGSVESLSMADIAREVMKPSQNLYTDLLLAEVGEKNRAAESRESRRGEETSEDLGIRELNKFLGEAGVKRGDVLFEEGSGLSRNNLTTPNATVALLQFMNRHKASTAYLNALPIAGVDGTLRSRMKGTPAANNVKAKTGTLRWANSLSGHVTTAAGEHLIFSIMLNRYHSVDGRGSGRAEIDVIPVWLAGLAAKSEQR
;
A
#
# COMPACT_ATOMS: atom_id res chain seq x y z
N MET A 1 36.42 -18.73 -15.53
CA MET A 1 37.15 -17.68 -14.81
C MET A 1 36.14 -16.63 -14.39
N SER A 2 35.83 -16.64 -13.11
CA SER A 2 34.77 -15.86 -12.46
C SER A 2 35.37 -14.57 -11.91
N ALA A 3 34.75 -13.43 -12.16
CA ALA A 3 35.01 -12.19 -11.45
C ALA A 3 33.70 -11.70 -10.84
N SER A 4 33.53 -12.01 -9.57
CA SER A 4 32.45 -11.51 -8.71
C SER A 4 32.84 -10.12 -8.22
N THR A 5 32.10 -9.09 -8.63
CA THR A 5 32.26 -7.73 -8.12
C THR A 5 31.18 -7.47 -7.07
N LYS A 6 31.57 -7.56 -5.81
CA LYS A 6 30.73 -7.17 -4.66
C LYS A 6 30.73 -5.65 -4.54
N PHE A 7 29.57 -5.02 -4.70
CA PHE A 7 29.36 -3.62 -4.29
C PHE A 7 29.01 -3.56 -2.81
N HIS A 8 29.91 -3.01 -2.01
CA HIS A 8 29.66 -2.64 -0.62
C HIS A 8 29.10 -1.22 -0.57
N HIS A 9 27.89 -1.07 -0.07
CA HIS A 9 27.36 0.24 0.33
C HIS A 9 27.76 0.52 1.77
N LYS A 10 28.65 1.52 1.94
CA LYS A 10 28.96 2.14 3.24
C LYS A 10 28.13 3.41 3.38
N ASP A 11 27.05 3.36 4.15
CA ASP A 11 26.42 4.56 4.66
C ASP A 11 27.03 4.91 6.01
N THR A 12 27.86 5.94 6.00
CA THR A 12 28.52 6.49 7.20
C THR A 12 27.61 7.58 7.78
N LEU A 13 26.83 7.26 8.82
CA LEU A 13 26.18 8.25 9.67
C LEU A 13 27.16 8.66 10.77
N LEU A 14 27.63 9.92 10.73
CA LEU A 14 28.37 10.55 11.82
C LEU A 14 27.40 10.84 12.98
N SER A 15 27.54 10.09 14.06
CA SER A 15 26.93 10.42 15.35
C SER A 15 27.86 11.37 16.12
N ILE A 16 27.33 12.54 16.50
CA ILE A 16 28.03 13.48 17.41
C ILE A 16 27.91 12.93 18.83
N ASP A 17 29.05 12.54 19.38
CA ASP A 17 29.20 12.01 20.73
C ASP A 17 29.34 13.16 21.73
N ILE A 18 28.33 13.40 22.57
CA ILE A 18 28.38 14.36 23.67
C ILE A 18 28.98 13.65 24.88
N LYS A 19 30.29 13.78 25.08
CA LYS A 19 30.99 13.30 26.26
C LYS A 19 30.56 14.09 27.52
N ARG A 20 30.05 13.38 28.52
CA ARG A 20 29.82 13.80 29.88
C ARG A 20 31.11 14.31 30.53
N MET A 21 31.19 15.58 30.79
CA MET A 21 32.21 16.15 31.73
C MET A 21 31.76 15.92 33.17
N LYS A 22 32.52 15.11 33.91
CA LYS A 22 32.42 15.02 35.39
C LYS A 22 33.07 16.24 36.02
N LEU A 23 32.28 17.05 36.75
CA LEU A 23 32.79 18.10 37.63
C LEU A 23 33.30 17.48 38.92
N HIS A 24 34.58 17.70 39.20
CA HIS A 24 35.19 17.48 40.52
C HIS A 24 35.00 18.73 41.36
N LYS A 25 34.40 18.60 42.54
CA LYS A 25 34.30 19.67 43.56
C LYS A 25 35.62 19.87 44.26
N ARG A 26 36.18 21.07 44.28
CA ARG A 26 37.00 21.62 45.38
C ARG A 26 36.94 23.14 45.40
N GLY A 27 36.40 23.67 46.45
CA GLY A 27 36.74 24.73 47.38
C GLY A 27 36.99 26.17 46.92
N MET A 28 36.07 27.01 47.42
CA MET A 28 36.27 28.40 47.86
C MET A 28 36.91 29.47 46.95
N CYS A 29 36.08 30.44 46.52
CA CYS A 29 36.29 31.85 46.82
C CYS A 29 35.04 32.67 46.42
N SER A 30 34.49 33.36 47.38
CA SER A 30 33.34 34.25 47.26
C SER A 30 33.76 35.59 46.62
N GLY A 31 32.87 36.15 45.78
CA GLY A 31 32.92 37.57 45.41
C GLY A 31 33.38 37.78 43.96
N ILE A 32 32.42 37.99 43.08
CA ILE A 32 32.38 38.62 41.74
C ILE A 32 31.46 37.82 40.81
N PHE A 33 30.25 37.51 41.24
CA PHE A 33 29.27 36.79 40.37
C PHE A 33 27.89 37.45 40.28
N THR A 34 27.81 38.78 40.41
CA THR A 34 26.49 39.47 40.39
C THR A 34 26.28 40.40 39.20
N ARG A 35 27.24 40.52 38.26
CA ARG A 35 27.03 41.38 37.06
C ARG A 35 27.12 40.64 35.70
N CYS A 36 27.65 39.45 35.62
CA CYS A 36 27.68 38.65 34.36
C CYS A 36 26.45 37.76 34.19
N GLY A 37 25.72 37.40 35.24
CA GLY A 37 24.56 36.50 35.15
C GLY A 37 23.33 37.15 34.48
N LEU A 38 23.18 38.47 34.59
CA LEU A 38 22.06 39.19 33.97
C LEU A 38 22.24 39.43 32.46
N LEU A 39 23.45 39.50 31.97
CA LEU A 39 23.73 39.63 30.51
C LEU A 39 23.57 38.29 29.74
N ILE A 40 23.89 37.16 30.35
CA ILE A 40 23.71 35.84 29.76
C ILE A 40 22.22 35.44 29.72
N TRP A 41 21.44 35.84 30.74
CA TRP A 41 19.99 35.60 30.72
C TRP A 41 19.26 36.52 29.73
N ALA A 42 19.71 37.73 29.48
CA ALA A 42 19.15 38.62 28.46
C ALA A 42 19.46 38.15 27.04
N VAL A 43 20.61 37.53 26.80
CA VAL A 43 20.95 36.93 25.49
C VAL A 43 20.18 35.62 25.25
N PHE A 44 19.90 34.82 26.31
CA PHE A 44 19.06 33.61 26.18
C PHE A 44 17.57 33.94 26.05
N LEU A 45 17.06 35.04 26.59
CA LEU A 45 15.69 35.50 26.38
C LEU A 45 15.50 36.17 25.01
N ALA A 46 16.54 36.80 24.46
CA ALA A 46 16.48 37.38 23.12
C ALA A 46 16.58 36.33 21.99
N SER A 47 17.22 35.18 22.24
CA SER A 47 17.29 34.09 21.27
C SER A 47 16.03 33.22 21.23
N ASN A 48 15.11 33.31 22.19
CA ASN A 48 13.83 32.58 22.17
C ASN A 48 12.64 33.40 21.67
N LEU A 49 12.85 34.66 21.28
CA LEU A 49 11.81 35.54 20.72
C LEU A 49 11.79 35.60 19.18
N PHE A 50 12.69 34.86 18.51
CA PHE A 50 12.49 34.50 17.11
C PHE A 50 11.81 33.12 17.05
N ALA A 51 10.56 33.03 17.54
CA ALA A 51 9.64 32.11 16.96
C ALA A 51 9.62 32.49 15.46
N GLN A 52 10.22 31.67 14.58
CA GLN A 52 10.06 31.83 13.14
C GLN A 52 8.54 31.89 12.91
N GLU A 53 8.03 33.08 12.57
CA GLU A 53 6.68 33.19 12.05
C GLU A 53 6.57 32.10 10.98
N PRO A 54 5.51 31.28 10.97
CA PRO A 54 5.33 30.29 9.92
C PRO A 54 5.44 31.04 8.59
N ALA A 55 6.38 30.62 7.75
CA ALA A 55 6.70 31.31 6.51
C ALA A 55 5.39 31.64 5.79
N LYS A 56 5.06 32.93 5.66
CA LYS A 56 3.82 33.38 5.01
C LYS A 56 3.74 32.74 3.64
N GLY A 57 2.61 32.11 3.33
CA GLY A 57 2.36 31.56 2.03
C GLY A 57 2.47 32.64 0.93
N PRO A 58 2.49 32.26 -0.38
CA PRO A 58 2.50 33.22 -1.47
C PRO A 58 1.32 34.19 -1.38
N ALA A 59 1.58 35.48 -1.49
CA ALA A 59 0.53 36.50 -1.43
C ALA A 59 -0.29 36.57 -2.73
N THR A 60 0.35 36.24 -3.88
CA THR A 60 -0.27 36.31 -5.21
C THR A 60 0.00 35.04 -6.00
N VAL A 61 -0.81 34.81 -7.05
CA VAL A 61 -0.59 33.72 -8.02
C VAL A 61 0.76 33.87 -8.73
N ALA A 62 1.15 35.10 -9.08
CA ALA A 62 2.44 35.38 -9.71
C ALA A 62 3.63 35.00 -8.80
N GLU A 63 3.56 35.32 -7.51
CA GLU A 63 4.57 34.91 -6.52
C GLU A 63 4.63 33.38 -6.39
N LEU A 64 3.47 32.71 -6.35
CA LEU A 64 3.41 31.24 -6.35
C LEU A 64 4.12 30.66 -7.59
N GLN A 65 3.81 31.15 -8.78
CA GLN A 65 4.40 30.72 -10.03
C GLN A 65 5.92 30.92 -10.06
N GLN A 66 6.40 32.06 -9.54
CA GLN A 66 7.83 32.34 -9.41
C GLN A 66 8.51 31.35 -8.45
N LYS A 67 7.93 31.07 -7.28
CA LYS A 67 8.47 30.10 -6.31
C LYS A 67 8.50 28.69 -6.90
N LEU A 68 7.44 28.26 -7.56
CA LEU A 68 7.36 26.95 -8.21
C LEU A 68 8.42 26.82 -9.31
N THR A 69 8.55 27.84 -10.18
CA THR A 69 9.55 27.87 -11.25
C THR A 69 10.96 27.83 -10.70
N ALA A 70 11.26 28.60 -9.66
CA ALA A 70 12.57 28.59 -9.03
C ALA A 70 12.90 27.22 -8.44
N HIS A 71 11.94 26.60 -7.71
CA HIS A 71 12.14 25.32 -7.07
C HIS A 71 12.42 24.18 -8.07
N VAL A 72 11.60 24.01 -9.10
CA VAL A 72 11.76 22.91 -10.07
C VAL A 72 13.02 23.06 -10.93
N ASN A 73 13.61 24.27 -10.98
CA ASN A 73 14.84 24.57 -11.74
C ASN A 73 16.10 24.70 -10.87
N GLU A 74 16.03 24.36 -9.57
CA GLU A 74 17.22 24.36 -8.73
C GLU A 74 18.29 23.40 -9.28
N ALA A 75 19.58 23.81 -9.22
CA ALA A 75 20.70 23.05 -9.79
C ALA A 75 20.79 21.59 -9.29
N ARG A 76 20.35 21.31 -8.05
CA ARG A 76 20.31 19.95 -7.49
C ARG A 76 19.37 19.00 -8.23
N PHE A 77 18.46 19.50 -9.05
CA PHE A 77 17.53 18.71 -9.87
C PHE A 77 17.98 18.59 -11.34
N ALA A 78 19.19 19.00 -11.70
CA ALA A 78 19.66 19.01 -13.09
C ALA A 78 19.55 17.64 -13.80
N SER A 79 19.72 16.53 -13.06
CA SER A 79 19.56 15.16 -13.58
C SER A 79 18.16 14.57 -13.34
N ALA A 80 17.31 15.26 -12.61
CA ALA A 80 15.96 14.81 -12.29
C ALA A 80 14.93 15.30 -13.31
N MET A 81 13.73 14.75 -13.23
CA MET A 81 12.60 15.18 -14.05
C MET A 81 11.44 15.59 -13.14
N TRP A 82 11.05 16.86 -13.23
CA TRP A 82 9.83 17.36 -12.63
C TRP A 82 8.69 17.39 -13.64
N GLY A 83 7.52 16.90 -13.22
CA GLY A 83 6.23 17.09 -13.88
C GLY A 83 5.23 17.66 -12.88
N VAL A 84 4.69 18.83 -13.15
CA VAL A 84 3.74 19.52 -12.26
C VAL A 84 2.58 20.09 -13.05
N LYS A 85 1.36 19.83 -12.59
CA LYS A 85 0.13 20.46 -13.08
C LYS A 85 -0.71 20.90 -11.89
N ILE A 86 -1.16 22.17 -11.90
CA ILE A 86 -2.02 22.76 -10.87
C ILE A 86 -3.15 23.50 -11.57
N VAL A 87 -4.39 23.18 -11.19
CA VAL A 87 -5.61 23.73 -11.80
C VAL A 87 -6.59 24.13 -10.71
N SER A 88 -7.21 25.30 -10.86
CA SER A 88 -8.35 25.71 -10.06
C SER A 88 -9.59 24.91 -10.43
N VAL A 89 -10.24 24.30 -9.47
CA VAL A 89 -11.56 23.65 -9.66
C VAL A 89 -12.64 24.68 -9.87
N ASP A 90 -12.54 25.81 -9.18
CA ASP A 90 -13.57 26.86 -9.14
C ASP A 90 -13.63 27.63 -10.45
N THR A 91 -12.46 27.87 -11.10
CA THR A 91 -12.38 28.70 -12.33
C THR A 91 -11.98 27.89 -13.57
N GLY A 92 -11.49 26.67 -13.41
CA GLY A 92 -10.92 25.87 -14.51
C GLY A 92 -9.53 26.34 -14.98
N LYS A 93 -8.97 27.41 -14.38
CA LYS A 93 -7.71 28.03 -14.80
C LYS A 93 -6.51 27.18 -14.39
N THR A 94 -5.55 26.99 -15.29
CA THR A 94 -4.24 26.43 -14.95
C THR A 94 -3.40 27.49 -14.25
N LEU A 95 -2.99 27.20 -13.00
CA LEU A 95 -2.12 28.08 -12.21
C LEU A 95 -0.65 27.80 -12.51
N PHE A 96 -0.30 26.54 -12.74
CA PHE A 96 1.08 26.16 -13.07
C PHE A 96 1.12 24.90 -13.93
N ASP A 97 2.04 24.86 -14.89
CA ASP A 97 2.30 23.76 -15.81
C ASP A 97 3.80 23.65 -16.06
N HIS A 98 4.40 22.51 -15.68
CA HIS A 98 5.79 22.21 -15.95
C HIS A 98 5.92 20.75 -16.40
N ASN A 99 6.29 20.52 -17.67
CA ASN A 99 6.39 19.17 -18.25
C ASN A 99 5.11 18.32 -18.06
N ALA A 100 3.94 18.95 -17.94
CA ALA A 100 2.71 18.24 -17.58
C ALA A 100 2.22 17.27 -18.66
N GLN A 101 2.76 17.33 -19.87
CA GLN A 101 2.48 16.44 -21.01
C GLN A 101 3.49 15.28 -21.13
N LYS A 102 4.56 15.26 -20.33
CA LYS A 102 5.55 14.17 -20.35
C LYS A 102 5.12 12.98 -19.51
N LEU A 103 5.54 11.79 -19.92
CA LEU A 103 5.31 10.55 -19.21
C LEU A 103 6.29 10.40 -18.04
N PHE A 104 5.75 10.09 -16.87
CA PHE A 104 6.48 9.82 -15.62
C PHE A 104 6.04 8.49 -15.04
N SER A 105 6.91 7.81 -14.30
CA SER A 105 6.52 6.74 -13.42
C SER A 105 5.70 7.32 -12.24
N PRO A 106 4.41 6.99 -12.13
CA PRO A 106 3.54 7.53 -11.08
C PRO A 106 3.73 6.82 -9.74
N ALA A 107 4.38 5.66 -9.74
CA ALA A 107 4.35 4.75 -8.61
C ALA A 107 2.90 4.53 -8.14
N SER A 108 2.65 4.47 -6.82
CA SER A 108 1.30 4.25 -6.29
C SER A 108 0.26 5.35 -6.59
N ASN A 109 0.58 6.40 -7.36
CA ASN A 109 -0.46 7.26 -7.93
C ASN A 109 -1.28 6.54 -9.02
N SER A 110 -0.80 5.37 -9.54
CA SER A 110 -1.62 4.47 -10.38
C SER A 110 -2.92 4.07 -9.69
N LYS A 111 -2.92 3.94 -8.35
CA LYS A 111 -4.10 3.59 -7.56
C LYS A 111 -5.25 4.59 -7.67
N LEU A 112 -4.96 5.86 -7.99
CA LEU A 112 -5.99 6.85 -8.31
C LEU A 112 -6.88 6.39 -9.46
N TYR A 113 -6.27 5.81 -10.47
CA TYR A 113 -6.93 5.33 -11.70
C TYR A 113 -7.71 4.04 -11.45
N THR A 114 -7.09 3.07 -10.81
CA THR A 114 -7.72 1.76 -10.55
C THR A 114 -8.90 1.90 -9.58
N VAL A 115 -8.78 2.71 -8.52
CA VAL A 115 -9.87 2.94 -7.58
C VAL A 115 -11.01 3.75 -8.23
N ALA A 116 -10.68 4.72 -9.10
CA ALA A 116 -11.70 5.44 -9.87
C ALA A 116 -12.48 4.49 -10.79
N LEU A 117 -11.76 3.63 -11.53
CA LEU A 117 -12.35 2.59 -12.37
C LEU A 117 -13.28 1.67 -11.57
N ALA A 118 -12.82 1.13 -10.43
CA ALA A 118 -13.60 0.23 -9.60
C ALA A 118 -14.89 0.90 -9.08
N LEU A 119 -14.79 2.13 -8.58
CA LEU A 119 -15.96 2.89 -8.11
C LEU A 119 -16.94 3.23 -9.23
N ASP A 120 -16.47 3.48 -10.45
CA ASP A 120 -17.34 3.74 -11.60
C ASP A 120 -18.06 2.47 -12.08
N ARG A 121 -17.32 1.38 -12.31
CA ARG A 121 -17.81 0.16 -12.94
C ARG A 121 -18.54 -0.77 -11.99
N LEU A 122 -18.14 -0.82 -10.72
CA LEU A 122 -18.75 -1.68 -9.71
C LEU A 122 -19.76 -0.92 -8.85
N GLY A 123 -19.49 0.36 -8.57
CA GLY A 123 -20.31 1.19 -7.66
C GLY A 123 -19.77 1.17 -6.22
N ALA A 124 -20.08 2.23 -5.46
CA ALA A 124 -19.57 2.42 -4.09
C ALA A 124 -20.08 1.36 -3.08
N ASP A 125 -21.27 0.83 -3.31
CA ASP A 125 -21.92 -0.15 -2.43
C ASP A 125 -21.62 -1.61 -2.82
N TYR A 126 -20.91 -1.82 -3.93
CA TYR A 126 -20.57 -3.18 -4.39
C TYR A 126 -19.77 -3.93 -3.34
N LYS A 127 -20.06 -5.23 -3.20
CA LYS A 127 -19.36 -6.13 -2.29
C LYS A 127 -18.91 -7.38 -3.03
N ILE A 128 -17.73 -7.85 -2.71
CA ILE A 128 -17.15 -9.06 -3.25
C ILE A 128 -17.65 -10.26 -2.43
N LYS A 129 -18.11 -11.30 -3.12
CA LYS A 129 -18.71 -12.47 -2.47
C LYS A 129 -17.75 -13.64 -2.44
N THR A 130 -17.56 -14.26 -1.26
CA THR A 130 -16.88 -15.55 -1.09
C THR A 130 -17.93 -16.61 -0.77
N SER A 131 -18.00 -17.68 -1.57
CA SER A 131 -19.07 -18.68 -1.52
C SER A 131 -18.56 -20.06 -1.06
N LEU A 132 -19.43 -20.81 -0.37
CA LEU A 132 -19.22 -22.19 0.03
C LEU A 132 -20.08 -23.11 -0.82
N TYR A 133 -19.47 -23.94 -1.68
CA TYR A 133 -20.17 -24.83 -2.57
C TYR A 133 -19.93 -26.31 -2.23
N ALA A 134 -20.92 -27.14 -2.51
CA ALA A 134 -20.82 -28.59 -2.43
C ALA A 134 -21.73 -29.25 -3.48
N ALA A 135 -21.50 -30.53 -3.77
CA ALA A 135 -22.34 -31.30 -4.69
C ALA A 135 -23.78 -31.49 -4.18
N ALA A 136 -23.99 -31.50 -2.85
CA ALA A 136 -25.31 -31.65 -2.22
C ALA A 136 -25.33 -31.00 -0.83
N LYS A 137 -26.51 -30.84 -0.25
CA LYS A 137 -26.68 -30.46 1.16
C LYS A 137 -26.20 -31.56 2.10
N PRO A 138 -25.82 -31.24 3.36
CA PRO A 138 -25.51 -32.27 4.34
C PRO A 138 -26.72 -33.20 4.59
N ASP A 139 -26.44 -34.44 4.95
CA ASP A 139 -27.49 -35.38 5.33
C ASP A 139 -28.07 -35.05 6.72
N SER A 140 -29.08 -35.83 7.17
CA SER A 140 -29.76 -35.60 8.44
C SER A 140 -28.86 -35.68 9.69
N SER A 141 -27.69 -36.30 9.57
CA SER A 141 -26.66 -36.36 10.63
C SER A 141 -25.67 -35.17 10.57
N GLY A 142 -25.78 -34.31 9.55
CA GLY A 142 -24.90 -33.18 9.33
C GLY A 142 -23.61 -33.55 8.56
N VAL A 143 -23.58 -34.69 7.87
CA VAL A 143 -22.42 -35.10 7.06
C VAL A 143 -22.57 -34.59 5.64
N LEU A 144 -21.61 -33.81 5.19
CA LEU A 144 -21.43 -33.42 3.80
C LEU A 144 -20.68 -34.57 3.09
N LYS A 145 -21.37 -35.27 2.20
CA LYS A 145 -20.79 -36.35 1.38
C LYS A 145 -20.09 -35.75 0.17
N GLY A 146 -18.77 -35.68 0.19
CA GLY A 146 -17.95 -35.08 -0.86
C GLY A 146 -17.20 -33.85 -0.36
N ASP A 147 -16.69 -33.08 -1.30
CA ASP A 147 -15.83 -31.94 -1.06
C ASP A 147 -16.62 -30.69 -0.63
N LEU A 148 -15.99 -29.86 0.21
CA LEU A 148 -16.40 -28.48 0.41
C LEU A 148 -15.47 -27.56 -0.38
N ILE A 149 -16.04 -26.77 -1.28
CA ILE A 149 -15.31 -25.80 -2.10
C ILE A 149 -15.54 -24.39 -1.52
N VAL A 150 -14.45 -23.73 -1.16
CA VAL A 150 -14.44 -22.30 -0.82
C VAL A 150 -14.04 -21.54 -2.08
N TYR A 151 -15.00 -20.90 -2.73
CA TYR A 151 -14.81 -20.18 -3.98
C TYR A 151 -14.58 -18.69 -3.73
N GLY A 152 -13.34 -18.25 -3.88
CA GLY A 152 -12.94 -16.85 -3.74
C GLY A 152 -13.18 -16.04 -5.02
N ARG A 153 -13.46 -14.74 -4.84
CA ARG A 153 -13.54 -13.76 -5.93
C ARG A 153 -12.67 -12.52 -5.68
N GLY A 154 -11.68 -12.64 -4.79
CA GLY A 154 -10.74 -11.54 -4.50
C GLY A 154 -11.18 -10.61 -3.38
N ASP A 155 -11.93 -11.09 -2.38
CA ASP A 155 -12.25 -10.31 -1.18
C ASP A 155 -10.99 -10.05 -0.35
N PRO A 156 -10.48 -8.80 -0.28
CA PRO A 156 -9.28 -8.48 0.50
C PRO A 156 -9.56 -8.28 1.99
N THR A 157 -10.82 -8.35 2.43
CA THR A 157 -11.23 -7.93 3.77
C THR A 157 -11.24 -9.07 4.79
N ILE A 158 -10.96 -10.31 4.38
CA ILE A 158 -10.71 -11.45 5.27
C ILE A 158 -9.30 -11.32 5.88
N ASN A 159 -9.18 -10.44 6.86
CA ASN A 159 -7.90 -9.96 7.39
C ASN A 159 -7.96 -9.76 8.90
N ALA A 160 -6.94 -10.24 9.63
CA ALA A 160 -6.86 -10.10 11.10
C ALA A 160 -6.90 -8.64 11.54
N ARG A 161 -6.23 -7.73 10.83
CA ARG A 161 -6.17 -6.30 11.11
C ARG A 161 -7.56 -5.65 11.18
N LEU A 162 -8.48 -6.09 10.33
CA LEU A 162 -9.87 -5.59 10.30
C LEU A 162 -10.77 -6.26 11.36
N HIS A 163 -10.26 -7.28 12.07
CA HIS A 163 -11.00 -8.10 13.04
C HIS A 163 -10.27 -8.21 14.38
N GLY A 164 -9.70 -7.10 14.86
CA GLY A 164 -9.04 -7.03 16.17
C GLY A 164 -7.78 -7.89 16.29
N GLU A 165 -6.98 -7.95 15.23
CA GLU A 165 -5.74 -8.76 15.11
C GLU A 165 -5.99 -10.27 15.27
N ASN A 166 -7.20 -10.73 14.95
CA ASN A 166 -7.60 -12.14 15.10
C ASN A 166 -8.10 -12.72 13.77
N ILE A 167 -7.28 -13.56 13.13
CA ILE A 167 -7.62 -14.18 11.86
C ILE A 167 -8.82 -15.14 11.96
N PHE A 168 -9.01 -15.78 13.12
CA PHE A 168 -10.16 -16.66 13.31
C PHE A 168 -11.47 -15.88 13.45
N ALA A 169 -11.42 -14.65 13.96
CA ALA A 169 -12.57 -13.75 13.94
C ALA A 169 -12.94 -13.33 12.50
N ALA A 170 -11.94 -13.11 11.64
CA ALA A 170 -12.17 -12.84 10.22
C ALA A 170 -12.82 -14.00 9.47
N LEU A 171 -12.51 -15.25 9.85
CA LEU A 171 -13.08 -16.46 9.27
C LEU A 171 -14.43 -16.88 9.87
N GLN A 172 -14.81 -16.32 11.02
CA GLN A 172 -16.03 -16.73 11.75
C GLN A 172 -17.32 -16.59 10.91
N PRO A 173 -17.52 -15.57 10.05
CA PRO A 173 -18.72 -15.50 9.20
C PRO A 173 -18.84 -16.69 8.23
N LEU A 174 -17.73 -17.19 7.66
CA LEU A 174 -17.74 -18.38 6.80
C LEU A 174 -18.03 -19.65 7.60
N VAL A 175 -17.45 -19.78 8.80
CA VAL A 175 -17.77 -20.90 9.72
C VAL A 175 -19.24 -20.89 10.07
N ALA A 176 -19.80 -19.73 10.42
CA ALA A 176 -21.22 -19.59 10.76
C ALA A 176 -22.13 -19.95 9.56
N ALA A 177 -21.77 -19.51 8.35
CA ALA A 177 -22.54 -19.85 7.14
C ALA A 177 -22.60 -21.38 6.95
N LEU A 178 -21.49 -22.09 7.13
CA LEU A 178 -21.42 -23.55 6.99
C LEU A 178 -22.19 -24.28 8.10
N THR A 179 -22.03 -23.87 9.37
CA THR A 179 -22.71 -24.49 10.50
C THR A 179 -24.21 -24.25 10.48
N ASN A 180 -24.67 -23.06 10.02
CA ASN A 180 -26.08 -22.75 9.80
C ASN A 180 -26.70 -23.60 8.68
N ALA A 181 -25.89 -24.02 7.68
CA ALA A 181 -26.32 -25.00 6.68
C ALA A 181 -26.40 -26.44 7.25
N GLY A 182 -26.10 -26.64 8.53
CA GLY A 182 -26.20 -27.91 9.23
C GLY A 182 -24.98 -28.82 9.09
N VAL A 183 -23.85 -28.34 8.55
CA VAL A 183 -22.64 -29.15 8.35
C VAL A 183 -21.92 -29.35 9.69
N LYS A 184 -21.73 -30.61 10.10
CA LYS A 184 -20.95 -31.05 11.27
C LYS A 184 -19.69 -31.81 10.87
N ARG A 185 -19.68 -32.39 9.67
CA ARG A 185 -18.54 -33.14 9.13
C ARG A 185 -18.51 -33.01 7.60
N ILE A 186 -17.32 -32.79 7.07
CA ILE A 186 -17.01 -32.87 5.65
C ILE A 186 -16.31 -34.23 5.43
N ALA A 187 -16.90 -35.13 4.61
CA ALA A 187 -16.33 -36.45 4.36
C ALA A 187 -15.21 -36.41 3.32
N GLY A 188 -15.32 -35.50 2.34
CA GLY A 188 -14.34 -35.27 1.29
C GLY A 188 -13.29 -34.22 1.66
N ASP A 189 -12.71 -33.60 0.63
CA ASP A 189 -11.65 -32.60 0.72
C ASP A 189 -12.20 -31.21 1.06
N LEU A 190 -11.34 -30.38 1.66
CA LEU A 190 -11.55 -28.94 1.73
C LEU A 190 -10.73 -28.28 0.60
N VAL A 191 -11.44 -27.71 -0.35
CA VAL A 191 -10.87 -27.14 -1.58
C VAL A 191 -10.92 -25.64 -1.54
N GLY A 192 -9.78 -24.97 -1.57
CA GLY A 192 -9.67 -23.53 -1.81
C GLY A 192 -9.60 -23.26 -3.31
N ASP A 193 -10.63 -22.64 -3.84
CA ASP A 193 -10.74 -22.34 -5.26
C ASP A 193 -10.52 -20.85 -5.51
N ASP A 194 -9.40 -20.51 -6.12
CA ASP A 194 -9.04 -19.14 -6.51
C ASP A 194 -9.06 -18.92 -8.02
N SER A 195 -9.68 -19.83 -8.75
CA SER A 195 -9.75 -19.84 -10.21
C SER A 195 -10.56 -18.70 -10.84
N PHE A 196 -11.24 -17.89 -10.02
CA PHE A 196 -11.97 -16.71 -10.50
C PHE A 196 -11.02 -15.72 -11.20
N ILE A 197 -9.86 -15.44 -10.58
CA ILE A 197 -8.81 -14.60 -11.18
C ILE A 197 -7.95 -15.48 -12.10
N LYS A 198 -7.81 -15.07 -13.36
CA LYS A 198 -7.05 -15.77 -14.39
C LYS A 198 -5.78 -15.01 -14.73
N GLY A 199 -4.66 -15.68 -14.65
CA GLY A 199 -3.34 -15.11 -14.95
C GLY A 199 -2.29 -15.49 -13.91
N PRO A 200 -1.05 -15.01 -14.09
CA PRO A 200 0.01 -15.16 -13.09
C PRO A 200 -0.37 -14.49 -11.77
N PRO A 201 0.16 -14.96 -10.62
CA PRO A 201 -0.11 -14.37 -9.32
C PRO A 201 0.67 -13.07 -9.08
N TYR A 202 1.37 -12.56 -10.06
CA TYR A 202 2.17 -11.33 -10.01
C TYR A 202 1.72 -10.37 -11.10
N GLY A 203 1.68 -9.08 -10.79
CA GLY A 203 1.36 -8.04 -11.78
C GLY A 203 2.45 -7.91 -12.85
N SER A 204 2.02 -7.57 -14.06
CA SER A 204 2.91 -7.39 -15.20
C SER A 204 3.97 -6.30 -14.92
N GLY A 205 5.23 -6.61 -15.24
CA GLY A 205 6.36 -5.69 -15.06
C GLY A 205 6.85 -5.53 -13.62
N TRP A 206 6.40 -6.35 -12.66
CA TRP A 206 7.00 -6.41 -11.33
C TRP A 206 8.42 -6.96 -11.41
N ALA A 207 9.33 -6.44 -10.57
CA ALA A 207 10.65 -7.03 -10.44
C ALA A 207 10.58 -8.30 -9.58
N TRP A 208 11.40 -9.30 -9.90
CA TRP A 208 11.39 -10.58 -9.20
C TRP A 208 11.64 -10.46 -7.69
N ASP A 209 12.44 -9.45 -7.27
CA ASP A 209 12.76 -9.16 -5.88
C ASP A 209 11.64 -8.41 -5.14
N ASP A 210 10.63 -7.89 -5.84
CA ASP A 210 9.45 -7.29 -5.22
C ASP A 210 8.58 -8.35 -4.51
N ALA A 211 8.58 -9.59 -5.00
CA ALA A 211 7.74 -10.69 -4.48
C ALA A 211 8.09 -11.16 -3.06
N GLU A 212 9.23 -10.76 -2.51
CA GLU A 212 9.63 -11.06 -1.12
C GLU A 212 8.95 -10.15 -0.10
N TYR A 213 8.55 -8.94 -0.51
CA TYR A 213 8.05 -7.88 0.35
C TYR A 213 6.52 -7.81 0.33
N TYR A 214 5.92 -7.36 1.43
CA TYR A 214 4.46 -7.23 1.58
C TYR A 214 3.77 -6.55 0.39
N TYR A 215 4.43 -5.62 -0.27
CA TYR A 215 3.87 -4.88 -1.41
C TYR A 215 3.89 -5.67 -2.73
N GLY A 216 4.58 -6.81 -2.80
CA GLY A 216 4.62 -7.75 -3.92
C GLY A 216 3.96 -9.10 -3.58
N ALA A 217 3.00 -9.12 -2.67
CA ALA A 217 2.27 -10.33 -2.30
C ALA A 217 1.50 -10.90 -3.51
N GLU A 218 1.48 -12.24 -3.63
CA GLU A 218 0.79 -12.96 -4.68
C GLU A 218 -0.69 -12.59 -4.76
N ILE A 219 -1.19 -12.31 -5.96
CA ILE A 219 -2.59 -12.03 -6.25
C ILE A 219 -3.34 -13.35 -6.30
N SER A 220 -4.36 -13.51 -5.44
CA SER A 220 -5.20 -14.72 -5.40
C SER A 220 -6.66 -14.32 -5.19
N ALA A 221 -7.58 -14.96 -5.90
CA ALA A 221 -9.00 -14.74 -5.67
C ALA A 221 -9.47 -15.23 -4.30
N LEU A 222 -8.68 -16.09 -3.63
CA LEU A 222 -8.91 -16.52 -2.26
C LEU A 222 -7.81 -15.93 -1.34
N THR A 223 -7.86 -14.63 -1.17
CA THR A 223 -6.93 -13.83 -0.37
C THR A 223 -7.25 -13.92 1.13
N ILE A 224 -6.22 -13.92 1.98
CA ILE A 224 -6.33 -13.89 3.44
C ILE A 224 -5.15 -13.13 4.07
N ASN A 225 -5.44 -12.26 5.04
CA ASN A 225 -4.43 -11.55 5.84
C ASN A 225 -3.36 -10.86 5.00
N ASP A 226 -3.77 -10.11 3.97
CA ASP A 226 -2.90 -9.41 3.00
C ASP A 226 -1.91 -10.36 2.27
N ASN A 227 -2.13 -11.69 2.33
CA ASN A 227 -1.24 -12.74 1.83
C ASN A 227 0.17 -12.64 2.43
N THR A 228 0.27 -12.16 3.69
CA THR A 228 1.50 -11.97 4.44
C THR A 228 1.42 -12.53 5.84
N LEU A 229 2.59 -12.79 6.43
CA LEU A 229 2.78 -13.16 7.82
C LEU A 229 3.83 -12.24 8.45
N LYS A 230 3.58 -11.81 9.67
CA LYS A 230 4.54 -11.02 10.43
C LYS A 230 5.57 -11.93 11.10
N VAL A 231 6.83 -11.78 10.72
CA VAL A 231 7.97 -12.42 11.39
C VAL A 231 8.52 -11.48 12.44
N THR A 232 8.66 -11.96 13.67
CA THR A 232 9.28 -11.21 14.77
C THR A 232 10.58 -11.90 15.20
N VAL A 233 11.64 -11.09 15.29
CA VAL A 233 12.97 -11.50 15.74
C VAL A 233 13.26 -10.82 17.08
N LYS A 234 13.66 -11.60 18.09
CA LYS A 234 14.13 -11.11 19.40
C LYS A 234 15.51 -11.68 19.70
N PRO A 235 16.37 -10.94 20.41
CA PRO A 235 17.65 -11.50 20.85
C PRO A 235 17.48 -12.81 21.61
N GLY A 236 18.45 -13.70 21.49
CA GLY A 236 18.58 -14.87 22.35
C GLY A 236 19.03 -14.48 23.75
N GLU A 237 19.32 -15.48 24.60
CA GLU A 237 19.61 -15.25 26.02
C GLU A 237 21.02 -14.71 26.29
N LYS A 238 21.95 -14.90 25.36
CA LYS A 238 23.34 -14.44 25.46
C LYS A 238 23.94 -14.19 24.08
N ALA A 239 25.00 -13.41 24.03
CA ALA A 239 25.79 -13.25 22.82
C ALA A 239 26.28 -14.60 22.28
N GLY A 240 26.28 -14.79 20.98
CA GLY A 240 26.56 -16.04 20.27
C GLY A 240 25.35 -16.99 20.14
N ALA A 241 24.27 -16.82 20.92
CA ALA A 241 23.06 -17.61 20.77
C ALA A 241 22.24 -17.19 19.54
N ALA A 242 21.49 -18.12 18.94
CA ALA A 242 20.52 -17.78 17.90
C ALA A 242 19.42 -16.85 18.47
N CYS A 243 18.93 -15.93 17.64
CA CYS A 243 17.75 -15.12 18.00
C CYS A 243 16.50 -16.01 18.08
N LYS A 244 15.49 -15.55 18.83
CA LYS A 244 14.17 -16.18 18.91
C LYS A 244 13.29 -15.65 17.80
N LEU A 245 12.68 -16.55 17.00
CA LEU A 245 11.79 -16.20 15.89
C LEU A 245 10.36 -16.60 16.24
N SER A 246 9.39 -15.80 15.78
CA SER A 246 7.96 -16.15 15.86
C SER A 246 7.20 -15.62 14.64
N LEU A 247 6.10 -16.31 14.28
CA LEU A 247 5.13 -15.92 13.26
C LEU A 247 3.85 -15.38 13.91
N SER A 248 3.25 -14.39 13.29
CA SER A 248 1.91 -13.91 13.67
C SER A 248 1.09 -13.56 12.40
N PRO A 249 -0.14 -14.09 12.25
CA PRO A 249 -0.72 -15.18 13.03
C PRO A 249 0.10 -16.46 12.97
N GLU A 250 0.04 -17.28 14.03
CA GLU A 250 0.78 -18.55 14.07
C GLU A 250 0.24 -19.54 13.05
N THR A 251 1.16 -20.22 12.35
CA THR A 251 0.82 -21.22 11.34
C THR A 251 2.00 -22.15 11.06
N SER A 252 1.69 -23.40 10.66
CA SER A 252 2.68 -24.33 10.10
C SER A 252 2.81 -24.24 8.58
N TYR A 253 2.04 -23.35 7.94
CA TYR A 253 2.04 -23.19 6.48
C TYR A 253 3.36 -22.60 5.96
N LEU A 254 4.05 -21.81 6.77
CA LEU A 254 5.34 -21.21 6.47
C LEU A 254 6.38 -21.65 7.49
N THR A 255 7.56 -22.04 7.04
CA THR A 255 8.69 -22.48 7.88
C THR A 255 9.74 -21.37 8.00
N LEU A 256 10.23 -21.11 9.23
CA LEU A 256 11.34 -20.19 9.46
C LEU A 256 12.67 -20.96 9.57
N SER A 257 13.60 -20.69 8.66
CA SER A 257 14.98 -21.19 8.74
C SER A 257 15.84 -20.15 9.46
N ASN A 258 16.15 -20.42 10.74
CA ASN A 258 16.86 -19.49 11.62
C ASN A 258 18.37 -19.58 11.41
N ARG A 259 18.96 -18.53 10.85
CA ARG A 259 20.41 -18.33 10.65
C ARG A 259 20.90 -17.04 11.32
N THR A 260 20.20 -16.61 12.38
CA THR A 260 20.52 -15.38 13.10
C THR A 260 21.48 -15.62 14.24
N THR A 261 22.16 -14.56 14.68
CA THR A 261 23.02 -14.57 15.86
C THR A 261 22.72 -13.37 16.73
N THR A 262 22.65 -13.58 18.05
CA THR A 262 22.61 -12.51 19.03
C THR A 262 24.03 -11.97 19.20
N ALA A 263 24.23 -10.69 18.91
CA ALA A 263 25.51 -10.02 19.06
C ALA A 263 25.61 -9.32 20.43
N GLU A 264 26.81 -8.83 20.78
CA GLU A 264 27.05 -8.04 21.97
C GLU A 264 26.14 -6.78 21.99
N LYS A 265 25.94 -6.24 23.20
CA LYS A 265 25.20 -5.00 23.42
C LYS A 265 25.74 -3.86 22.56
N GLY A 266 24.84 -3.17 21.87
CA GLY A 266 25.17 -2.01 21.01
C GLY A 266 25.66 -2.39 19.62
N ALA A 267 25.71 -3.68 19.26
CA ALA A 267 26.00 -4.11 17.91
C ALA A 267 24.90 -3.66 16.92
N ARG A 268 25.31 -3.26 15.71
CA ARG A 268 24.37 -2.86 14.66
C ARG A 268 23.53 -4.06 14.21
N ARG A 269 22.20 -3.88 14.15
CA ARG A 269 21.28 -4.85 13.58
C ARG A 269 21.51 -5.00 12.07
N THR A 270 21.57 -6.27 11.61
CA THR A 270 21.69 -6.64 10.19
C THR A 270 20.70 -7.74 9.80
N ILE A 271 19.58 -7.86 10.55
CA ILE A 271 18.56 -8.87 10.26
C ILE A 271 18.02 -8.65 8.84
N SER A 272 17.94 -9.72 8.07
CA SER A 272 17.33 -9.78 6.75
C SER A 272 16.46 -11.03 6.62
N PHE A 273 15.48 -10.94 5.75
CA PHE A 273 14.55 -12.01 5.39
C PHE A 273 14.75 -12.32 3.90
N TYR A 274 14.70 -13.60 3.55
CA TYR A 274 14.73 -14.06 2.17
C TYR A 274 13.75 -15.23 2.02
N ARG A 275 12.80 -15.13 1.12
CA ARG A 275 11.89 -16.19 0.72
C ARG A 275 12.09 -16.50 -0.77
N PRO A 276 12.55 -17.70 -1.14
CA PRO A 276 12.59 -18.11 -2.54
C PRO A 276 11.19 -18.04 -3.18
N LEU A 277 11.14 -17.71 -4.46
CA LEU A 277 9.90 -17.77 -5.23
C LEU A 277 9.34 -19.20 -5.19
N ASN A 278 8.02 -19.32 -5.11
CA ASN A 278 7.27 -20.59 -5.07
C ASN A 278 7.59 -21.49 -3.86
N GLU A 279 8.15 -20.94 -2.78
CA GLU A 279 8.39 -21.68 -1.54
C GLU A 279 7.78 -20.97 -0.33
N ASN A 280 7.39 -21.76 0.69
CA ASN A 280 6.95 -21.25 1.99
C ASN A 280 8.03 -21.52 3.07
N VAL A 281 9.29 -21.22 2.72
CA VAL A 281 10.43 -21.21 3.64
C VAL A 281 11.03 -19.81 3.67
N VAL A 282 11.12 -19.18 4.85
CA VAL A 282 11.78 -17.89 5.03
C VAL A 282 13.10 -18.10 5.76
N TYR A 283 14.18 -17.73 5.10
CA TYR A 283 15.52 -17.71 5.70
C TYR A 283 15.71 -16.38 6.42
N VAL A 284 15.84 -16.43 7.75
CA VAL A 284 16.10 -15.26 8.58
C VAL A 284 17.58 -15.29 8.97
N SER A 285 18.33 -14.26 8.56
CA SER A 285 19.79 -14.20 8.76
C SER A 285 20.25 -12.86 9.33
N GLY A 286 21.54 -12.80 9.72
CA GLY A 286 22.14 -11.60 10.28
C GLY A 286 22.19 -11.63 11.80
N GLN A 287 22.36 -10.44 12.40
CA GLN A 287 22.52 -10.30 13.85
C GLN A 287 21.68 -9.16 14.42
N MET A 288 21.40 -9.28 15.74
CA MET A 288 20.81 -8.19 16.52
C MET A 288 21.45 -8.14 17.92
N GLY A 289 21.61 -6.95 18.48
CA GLY A 289 22.24 -6.73 19.78
C GLY A 289 21.43 -7.32 20.95
N LEU A 290 22.11 -7.84 21.98
CA LEU A 290 21.51 -8.55 23.11
C LEU A 290 20.41 -7.76 23.85
N GLU A 291 20.52 -6.43 23.93
CA GLU A 291 19.51 -5.57 24.60
C GLU A 291 18.60 -4.84 23.61
N GLU A 292 18.64 -5.23 22.34
CA GLU A 292 17.79 -4.62 21.33
C GLU A 292 16.33 -5.07 21.48
N GLY A 293 15.39 -4.16 21.23
CA GLY A 293 13.96 -4.49 21.22
C GLY A 293 13.62 -5.44 20.08
N ALA A 294 12.43 -6.03 20.12
CA ALA A 294 11.93 -6.89 19.05
C ALA A 294 11.93 -6.15 17.70
N TYR A 295 12.40 -6.80 16.65
CA TYR A 295 12.29 -6.34 15.27
C TYR A 295 11.27 -7.21 14.54
N SER A 296 10.37 -6.59 13.77
CA SER A 296 9.38 -7.33 13.00
C SER A 296 9.30 -6.77 11.59
N ASP A 297 9.05 -7.69 10.65
CA ASP A 297 8.73 -7.35 9.26
C ASP A 297 7.66 -8.31 8.72
N GLU A 298 7.02 -7.96 7.61
CA GLU A 298 6.03 -8.78 6.94
C GLU A 298 6.66 -9.51 5.76
N VAL A 299 6.40 -10.80 5.67
CA VAL A 299 6.86 -11.67 4.59
C VAL A 299 5.65 -12.23 3.84
N THR A 300 5.75 -12.30 2.53
CA THR A 300 4.71 -12.85 1.67
C THR A 300 4.64 -14.37 1.79
N VAL A 301 3.50 -14.95 1.44
CA VAL A 301 3.31 -16.41 1.33
C VAL A 301 3.14 -16.82 -0.13
N HIS A 302 3.64 -17.99 -0.47
CA HIS A 302 3.33 -18.65 -1.73
C HIS A 302 2.01 -19.42 -1.62
N ASN A 303 1.17 -19.36 -2.67
CA ASN A 303 -0.15 -19.97 -2.72
C ASN A 303 -1.05 -19.52 -1.55
N PRO A 304 -1.55 -18.27 -1.56
CA PRO A 304 -2.41 -17.75 -0.49
C PRO A 304 -3.69 -18.55 -0.26
N ALA A 305 -4.26 -19.17 -1.30
CA ALA A 305 -5.40 -20.07 -1.19
C ALA A 305 -5.11 -21.27 -0.28
N GLY A 306 -3.86 -21.77 -0.30
CA GLY A 306 -3.42 -22.84 0.60
C GLY A 306 -3.36 -22.39 2.06
N LEU A 307 -2.86 -21.17 2.33
CA LEU A 307 -2.89 -20.58 3.67
C LEU A 307 -4.35 -20.38 4.14
N PHE A 308 -5.22 -19.92 3.24
CA PHE A 308 -6.64 -19.74 3.53
C PHE A 308 -7.27 -21.04 4.02
N VAL A 309 -7.16 -22.14 3.25
CA VAL A 309 -7.78 -23.42 3.64
C VAL A 309 -7.13 -24.01 4.89
N ALA A 310 -5.83 -23.77 5.13
CA ALA A 310 -5.15 -24.22 6.34
C ALA A 310 -5.75 -23.55 7.59
N TRP A 311 -5.96 -22.25 7.58
CA TRP A 311 -6.59 -21.52 8.69
C TRP A 311 -8.10 -21.77 8.76
N PHE A 312 -8.78 -21.90 7.62
CA PHE A 312 -10.21 -22.20 7.61
C PHE A 312 -10.50 -23.59 8.20
N LYS A 313 -9.65 -24.61 7.91
CA LYS A 313 -9.70 -25.91 8.58
C LYS A 313 -9.62 -25.75 10.10
N GLN A 314 -8.62 -25.01 10.60
CA GLN A 314 -8.47 -24.77 12.04
C GLN A 314 -9.70 -24.05 12.64
N ALA A 315 -10.26 -23.07 11.91
CA ALA A 315 -11.48 -22.38 12.31
C ALA A 315 -12.68 -23.33 12.41
N LEU A 316 -12.85 -24.21 11.42
CA LEU A 316 -13.90 -25.24 11.41
C LEU A 316 -13.73 -26.23 12.57
N GLU A 317 -12.52 -26.76 12.80
CA GLU A 317 -12.23 -27.71 13.89
C GLU A 317 -12.48 -27.10 15.26
N ARG A 318 -12.12 -25.83 15.50
CA ARG A 318 -12.45 -25.07 16.72
C ARG A 318 -13.95 -24.93 16.97
N ASN A 319 -14.75 -24.98 15.91
CA ASN A 319 -16.22 -24.93 15.95
C ASN A 319 -16.88 -26.32 15.83
N GLY A 320 -16.11 -27.40 16.02
CA GLY A 320 -16.63 -28.76 16.06
C GLY A 320 -16.90 -29.42 14.70
N VAL A 321 -16.56 -28.77 13.58
CA VAL A 321 -16.71 -29.33 12.23
C VAL A 321 -15.47 -30.15 11.89
N LYS A 322 -15.64 -31.45 11.60
CA LYS A 322 -14.54 -32.36 11.26
C LYS A 322 -14.35 -32.46 9.75
N ILE A 323 -13.10 -32.55 9.30
CA ILE A 323 -12.72 -32.74 7.90
C ILE A 323 -12.08 -34.12 7.76
N GLY A 324 -12.63 -34.95 6.86
CA GLY A 324 -12.17 -36.32 6.64
C GLY A 324 -11.15 -36.43 5.51
N GLY A 325 -11.18 -35.54 4.54
CA GLY A 325 -10.29 -35.52 3.39
C GLY A 325 -9.07 -34.63 3.57
N LYS A 326 -8.46 -34.26 2.45
CA LYS A 326 -7.24 -33.44 2.37
C LYS A 326 -7.57 -31.95 2.18
N LEU A 327 -6.57 -31.11 2.35
CA LEU A 327 -6.59 -29.71 1.89
C LEU A 327 -6.06 -29.67 0.47
N ARG A 328 -6.79 -29.02 -0.43
CA ARG A 328 -6.38 -28.81 -1.84
C ARG A 328 -6.62 -27.36 -2.24
N THR A 329 -5.88 -26.89 -3.23
CA THR A 329 -6.15 -25.63 -3.95
C THR A 329 -6.45 -25.90 -5.40
N MET A 330 -7.25 -25.05 -6.03
CA MET A 330 -7.64 -25.13 -7.42
C MET A 330 -7.51 -23.75 -8.03
N GLY A 331 -6.48 -23.55 -8.83
CA GLY A 331 -6.27 -22.32 -9.59
C GLY A 331 -6.95 -22.37 -10.97
N TRP A 332 -6.80 -21.29 -11.73
CA TRP A 332 -7.43 -21.16 -13.04
C TRP A 332 -6.89 -22.15 -14.07
N LEU A 333 -5.62 -22.60 -13.95
CA LEU A 333 -5.03 -23.59 -14.85
C LEU A 333 -5.61 -24.99 -14.59
N GLU A 334 -5.73 -25.38 -13.33
CA GLU A 334 -6.33 -26.65 -12.94
C GLU A 334 -7.80 -26.70 -13.35
N ARG A 335 -8.51 -25.57 -13.26
CA ARG A 335 -9.92 -25.46 -13.69
C ARG A 335 -10.15 -25.57 -15.19
N LYS A 336 -9.10 -25.49 -16.02
CA LYS A 336 -9.23 -25.84 -17.45
C LYS A 336 -9.49 -27.34 -17.66
N SER A 337 -8.86 -28.20 -16.86
CA SER A 337 -9.05 -29.66 -16.90
C SER A 337 -10.21 -30.14 -16.03
N GLU A 338 -10.49 -29.45 -14.92
CA GLU A 338 -11.59 -29.75 -13.99
C GLU A 338 -12.54 -28.54 -13.88
N PRO A 339 -13.37 -28.22 -14.88
CA PRO A 339 -14.24 -27.06 -14.85
C PRO A 339 -15.21 -27.10 -13.67
N ILE A 340 -15.40 -25.95 -13.02
CA ILE A 340 -16.45 -25.77 -12.02
C ILE A 340 -17.70 -25.21 -12.71
N ASP A 341 -18.81 -25.87 -12.50
CA ASP A 341 -20.14 -25.37 -12.88
C ASP A 341 -20.93 -25.05 -11.60
N CYS A 342 -20.82 -23.81 -11.17
CA CYS A 342 -21.47 -23.35 -9.95
C CYS A 342 -23.00 -23.48 -9.99
N GLU A 343 -23.62 -23.55 -11.18
CA GLU A 343 -25.06 -23.73 -11.32
C GLU A 343 -25.50 -25.15 -10.96
N LYS A 344 -24.59 -26.13 -11.08
CA LYS A 344 -24.83 -27.53 -10.70
C LYS A 344 -24.48 -27.83 -9.25
N LEU A 345 -23.85 -26.89 -8.55
CA LEU A 345 -23.50 -27.03 -7.14
C LEU A 345 -24.53 -26.37 -6.24
N VAL A 346 -24.60 -26.87 -5.01
CA VAL A 346 -25.40 -26.25 -3.95
C VAL A 346 -24.54 -25.22 -3.24
N GLU A 347 -24.97 -23.96 -3.24
CA GLU A 347 -24.39 -22.95 -2.36
C GLU A 347 -24.90 -23.17 -0.93
N LEU A 348 -24.00 -23.57 -0.02
CA LEU A 348 -24.30 -23.82 1.38
C LEU A 348 -24.33 -22.51 2.19
N GLY A 349 -23.69 -21.49 1.69
CA GLY A 349 -23.66 -20.17 2.27
C GLY A 349 -22.57 -19.31 1.64
N SER A 350 -22.56 -18.04 2.00
CA SER A 350 -21.57 -17.08 1.49
C SER A 350 -21.38 -15.93 2.47
N VAL A 351 -20.29 -15.21 2.29
CA VAL A 351 -20.00 -13.95 2.99
C VAL A 351 -19.69 -12.87 1.96
N GLU A 352 -19.96 -11.63 2.34
CA GLU A 352 -19.66 -10.44 1.54
C GLU A 352 -18.56 -9.62 2.20
N SER A 353 -17.72 -9.03 1.38
CA SER A 353 -16.68 -8.08 1.80
C SER A 353 -17.27 -6.80 2.42
N LEU A 354 -16.41 -5.92 2.90
CA LEU A 354 -16.75 -4.51 3.06
C LEU A 354 -17.25 -3.92 1.73
N SER A 355 -17.92 -2.75 1.80
CA SER A 355 -18.33 -2.00 0.60
C SER A 355 -17.11 -1.57 -0.22
N MET A 356 -17.29 -1.36 -1.53
CA MET A 356 -16.24 -0.85 -2.41
C MET A 356 -15.70 0.51 -1.93
N ALA A 357 -16.55 1.35 -1.34
CA ALA A 357 -16.14 2.62 -0.72
C ALA A 357 -15.18 2.39 0.45
N ASP A 358 -15.41 1.38 1.28
CA ASP A 358 -14.53 1.02 2.39
C ASP A 358 -13.25 0.36 1.89
N ILE A 359 -13.34 -0.55 0.91
CA ILE A 359 -12.16 -1.15 0.26
C ILE A 359 -11.29 -0.06 -0.38
N ALA A 360 -11.88 0.94 -1.03
CA ALA A 360 -11.15 2.08 -1.58
C ALA A 360 -10.33 2.82 -0.51
N ARG A 361 -10.84 2.96 0.72
CA ARG A 361 -10.08 3.52 1.85
C ARG A 361 -8.93 2.60 2.27
N GLU A 362 -9.17 1.29 2.35
CA GLU A 362 -8.14 0.30 2.65
C GLU A 362 -7.07 0.19 1.56
N VAL A 363 -7.39 0.53 0.31
CA VAL A 363 -6.41 0.68 -0.78
C VAL A 363 -5.60 1.97 -0.62
N MET A 364 -6.28 3.12 -0.50
CA MET A 364 -5.66 4.43 -0.70
C MET A 364 -4.90 4.92 0.53
N LYS A 365 -5.45 4.73 1.76
CA LYS A 365 -4.85 5.22 3.00
C LYS A 365 -3.48 4.59 3.28
N PRO A 366 -3.33 3.26 3.35
CA PRO A 366 -2.04 2.60 3.53
C PRO A 366 -1.25 2.44 2.23
N SER A 367 -1.89 2.65 1.08
CA SER A 367 -1.31 2.40 -0.26
C SER A 367 -1.13 0.91 -0.58
N GLN A 368 -2.14 0.08 -0.31
CA GLN A 368 -2.10 -1.36 -0.46
C GLN A 368 -2.09 -1.78 -1.95
N ASN A 369 -1.06 -2.53 -2.38
CA ASN A 369 -0.91 -2.98 -3.76
C ASN A 369 -1.87 -4.13 -4.07
N LEU A 370 -1.81 -5.22 -3.28
CA LEU A 370 -2.63 -6.42 -3.48
C LEU A 370 -4.11 -6.08 -3.72
N TYR A 371 -4.69 -5.24 -2.85
CA TYR A 371 -6.09 -4.85 -2.97
C TYR A 371 -6.37 -4.13 -4.29
N THR A 372 -5.42 -3.31 -4.75
CA THR A 372 -5.58 -2.58 -6.01
C THR A 372 -5.63 -3.52 -7.21
N ASP A 373 -4.73 -4.52 -7.23
CA ASP A 373 -4.66 -5.48 -8.34
C ASP A 373 -5.85 -6.45 -8.30
N LEU A 374 -6.35 -6.79 -7.10
CA LEU A 374 -7.62 -7.52 -6.94
C LEU A 374 -8.81 -6.72 -7.50
N LEU A 375 -8.88 -5.41 -7.25
CA LEU A 375 -9.94 -4.57 -7.83
C LEU A 375 -9.85 -4.48 -9.35
N LEU A 376 -8.65 -4.37 -9.91
CA LEU A 376 -8.45 -4.38 -11.35
C LEU A 376 -8.92 -5.71 -11.97
N ALA A 377 -8.54 -6.83 -11.34
CA ALA A 377 -8.93 -8.17 -11.77
C ALA A 377 -10.45 -8.38 -11.66
N GLU A 378 -11.10 -7.91 -10.59
CA GLU A 378 -12.56 -7.99 -10.39
C GLU A 378 -13.32 -7.25 -11.50
N VAL A 379 -12.88 -6.03 -11.86
CA VAL A 379 -13.43 -5.30 -13.01
C VAL A 379 -13.22 -6.08 -14.30
N GLY A 380 -12.04 -6.67 -14.49
CA GLY A 380 -11.72 -7.51 -15.65
C GLY A 380 -12.66 -8.70 -15.77
N GLU A 381 -12.90 -9.46 -14.70
CA GLU A 381 -13.76 -10.64 -14.71
C GLU A 381 -15.25 -10.27 -14.85
N LYS A 382 -15.70 -9.15 -14.27
CA LYS A 382 -17.05 -8.65 -14.51
C LYS A 382 -17.26 -8.31 -15.99
N ASN A 383 -16.27 -7.71 -16.65
CA ASN A 383 -16.32 -7.44 -18.08
C ASN A 383 -16.33 -8.74 -18.90
N ARG A 384 -15.49 -9.73 -18.53
CA ARG A 384 -15.50 -11.07 -19.14
C ARG A 384 -16.88 -11.73 -19.10
N ALA A 385 -17.59 -11.61 -17.98
CA ALA A 385 -18.92 -12.18 -17.81
C ALA A 385 -19.97 -11.49 -18.69
N ALA A 386 -19.80 -10.20 -18.99
CA ALA A 386 -20.69 -9.44 -19.86
C ALA A 386 -20.43 -9.65 -21.37
N GLU A 387 -19.26 -10.12 -21.76
CA GLU A 387 -18.90 -10.35 -23.16
C GLU A 387 -19.45 -11.69 -23.67
N SER A 388 -19.95 -11.70 -24.93
CA SER A 388 -20.29 -12.96 -25.60
C SER A 388 -19.03 -13.80 -25.83
N ARG A 389 -19.20 -15.15 -25.86
CA ARG A 389 -18.07 -16.06 -26.13
C ARG A 389 -17.39 -15.79 -27.47
N GLU A 390 -18.12 -15.28 -28.46
CA GLU A 390 -17.65 -14.98 -29.81
C GLU A 390 -16.76 -13.73 -29.88
N SER A 391 -16.92 -12.79 -28.95
CA SER A 391 -16.14 -11.55 -28.90
C SER A 391 -14.81 -11.69 -28.15
N ARG A 392 -14.56 -12.82 -27.49
CA ARG A 392 -13.35 -13.03 -26.68
C ARG A 392 -12.13 -13.27 -27.56
N ARG A 393 -11.14 -12.40 -27.42
CA ARG A 393 -9.85 -12.50 -28.11
C ARG A 393 -8.91 -13.40 -27.31
N GLY A 394 -8.88 -14.71 -27.60
CA GLY A 394 -7.92 -15.61 -26.96
C GLY A 394 -8.10 -15.77 -25.45
N GLU A 395 -7.03 -16.17 -24.76
CA GLU A 395 -7.00 -16.34 -23.30
C GLU A 395 -6.44 -15.09 -22.63
N GLU A 396 -7.20 -13.97 -22.65
CA GLU A 396 -6.82 -12.77 -21.90
C GLU A 396 -6.89 -13.04 -20.39
N THR A 397 -5.88 -12.54 -19.63
CA THR A 397 -5.86 -12.61 -18.18
C THR A 397 -6.90 -11.65 -17.56
N SER A 398 -7.17 -11.78 -16.28
CA SER A 398 -8.02 -10.82 -15.56
C SER A 398 -7.41 -9.42 -15.54
N GLU A 399 -6.08 -9.33 -15.47
CA GLU A 399 -5.32 -8.08 -15.55
C GLU A 399 -5.47 -7.42 -16.93
N ASP A 400 -5.28 -8.18 -18.02
CA ASP A 400 -5.44 -7.67 -19.39
C ASP A 400 -6.83 -7.06 -19.61
N LEU A 401 -7.88 -7.75 -19.14
CA LEU A 401 -9.25 -7.26 -19.22
C LEU A 401 -9.47 -6.01 -18.36
N GLY A 402 -8.91 -5.99 -17.17
CA GLY A 402 -8.95 -4.82 -16.28
C GLY A 402 -8.27 -3.60 -16.91
N ILE A 403 -7.09 -3.77 -17.50
CA ILE A 403 -6.36 -2.70 -18.21
C ILE A 403 -7.12 -2.25 -19.46
N ARG A 404 -7.73 -3.18 -20.19
CA ARG A 404 -8.59 -2.82 -21.33
C ARG A 404 -9.77 -1.94 -20.92
N GLU A 405 -10.45 -2.29 -19.83
CA GLU A 405 -11.55 -1.50 -19.31
C GLU A 405 -11.09 -0.17 -18.69
N LEU A 406 -9.90 -0.15 -18.08
CA LEU A 406 -9.27 1.09 -17.62
C LEU A 406 -9.06 2.07 -18.79
N ASN A 407 -8.50 1.61 -19.90
CA ASN A 407 -8.27 2.45 -21.08
C ASN A 407 -9.57 3.02 -21.66
N LYS A 408 -10.66 2.24 -21.65
CA LYS A 408 -11.98 2.71 -22.06
C LYS A 408 -12.53 3.78 -21.12
N PHE A 409 -12.51 3.49 -19.81
CA PHE A 409 -12.91 4.44 -18.76
C PHE A 409 -12.14 5.76 -18.83
N LEU A 410 -10.83 5.72 -19.09
CA LEU A 410 -10.01 6.92 -19.21
C LEU A 410 -10.43 7.79 -20.42
N GLY A 411 -10.84 7.16 -21.53
CA GLY A 411 -11.42 7.88 -22.67
C GLY A 411 -12.73 8.59 -22.29
N GLU A 412 -13.61 7.92 -21.53
CA GLU A 412 -14.86 8.48 -21.00
C GLU A 412 -14.59 9.63 -20.01
N ALA A 413 -13.52 9.54 -19.22
CA ALA A 413 -13.07 10.56 -18.29
C ALA A 413 -12.37 11.75 -18.98
N GLY A 414 -12.22 11.75 -20.31
CA GLY A 414 -11.57 12.81 -21.07
C GLY A 414 -10.04 12.79 -21.00
N VAL A 415 -9.43 11.69 -20.58
CA VAL A 415 -7.98 11.53 -20.61
C VAL A 415 -7.53 11.24 -22.05
N LYS A 416 -6.51 11.99 -22.50
CA LYS A 416 -6.00 11.84 -23.85
C LYS A 416 -5.33 10.47 -24.03
N ARG A 417 -5.64 9.79 -25.13
CA ARG A 417 -5.01 8.51 -25.49
C ARG A 417 -3.49 8.67 -25.58
N GLY A 418 -2.77 7.76 -24.92
CA GLY A 418 -1.30 7.73 -24.84
C GLY A 418 -0.72 8.52 -23.65
N ASP A 419 -1.55 9.27 -22.90
CA ASP A 419 -1.11 9.94 -21.67
C ASP A 419 -1.05 9.00 -20.46
N VAL A 420 -1.58 7.79 -20.57
CA VAL A 420 -1.53 6.71 -19.56
C VAL A 420 -1.15 5.43 -20.27
N LEU A 421 -0.09 4.78 -19.77
CA LEU A 421 0.43 3.49 -20.24
C LEU A 421 0.62 2.62 -19.00
N PHE A 422 -0.40 1.80 -18.66
CA PHE A 422 -0.37 0.94 -17.49
C PHE A 422 -0.38 -0.53 -17.91
N GLU A 423 0.37 -1.34 -17.19
CA GLU A 423 0.42 -2.80 -17.31
C GLU A 423 -0.31 -3.49 -16.16
N GLU A 424 -0.38 -2.84 -14.98
CA GLU A 424 -1.03 -3.35 -13.77
C GLU A 424 -1.66 -2.21 -12.96
N GLY A 425 -2.39 -2.54 -11.89
CA GLY A 425 -3.24 -1.58 -11.18
C GLY A 425 -2.56 -0.76 -10.09
N SER A 426 -1.53 -1.31 -9.45
CA SER A 426 -0.99 -0.78 -8.19
C SER A 426 0.08 0.30 -8.36
N GLY A 427 0.79 0.29 -9.49
CA GLY A 427 1.94 1.15 -9.77
C GLY A 427 3.25 0.62 -9.19
N LEU A 428 3.33 -0.68 -8.90
CA LEU A 428 4.59 -1.35 -8.56
C LEU A 428 5.44 -1.53 -9.81
N SER A 429 4.81 -1.82 -10.96
CA SER A 429 5.48 -1.88 -12.26
C SER A 429 6.14 -0.55 -12.60
N ARG A 430 7.41 -0.63 -13.00
CA ARG A 430 8.17 0.53 -13.49
C ARG A 430 7.76 0.95 -14.91
N ASN A 431 7.01 0.08 -15.60
CA ASN A 431 6.48 0.32 -16.94
C ASN A 431 5.20 1.14 -16.90
N ASN A 432 4.54 1.24 -15.73
CA ASN A 432 3.41 2.16 -15.58
C ASN A 432 3.89 3.61 -15.73
N LEU A 433 3.34 4.29 -16.73
CA LEU A 433 3.65 5.69 -17.04
C LEU A 433 2.37 6.51 -17.15
N THR A 434 2.41 7.74 -16.65
CA THR A 434 1.31 8.72 -16.83
C THR A 434 1.83 10.14 -16.90
N THR A 435 0.99 11.04 -17.41
CA THR A 435 1.28 12.47 -17.42
C THR A 435 0.59 13.19 -16.25
N PRO A 436 1.14 14.28 -15.71
CA PRO A 436 0.43 15.15 -14.77
C PRO A 436 -0.91 15.64 -15.31
N ASN A 437 -1.02 15.92 -16.63
CA ASN A 437 -2.27 16.29 -17.27
C ASN A 437 -3.34 15.20 -17.14
N ALA A 438 -3.01 13.94 -17.42
CA ALA A 438 -3.92 12.81 -17.28
C ALA A 438 -4.42 12.65 -15.85
N THR A 439 -3.50 12.76 -14.86
CA THR A 439 -3.85 12.65 -13.45
C THR A 439 -4.80 13.77 -13.02
N VAL A 440 -4.56 15.02 -13.44
CA VAL A 440 -5.45 16.15 -13.14
C VAL A 440 -6.81 15.96 -13.81
N ALA A 441 -6.85 15.53 -15.09
CA ALA A 441 -8.10 15.25 -15.80
C ALA A 441 -8.95 14.18 -15.07
N LEU A 442 -8.33 13.08 -14.63
CA LEU A 442 -8.99 12.06 -13.83
C LEU A 442 -9.55 12.64 -12.52
N LEU A 443 -8.75 13.41 -11.77
CA LEU A 443 -9.19 14.02 -10.50
C LEU A 443 -10.35 15.00 -10.72
N GLN A 444 -10.33 15.78 -11.79
CA GLN A 444 -11.44 16.67 -12.18
C GLN A 444 -12.69 15.88 -12.54
N PHE A 445 -12.57 14.76 -13.26
CA PHE A 445 -13.68 13.86 -13.56
C PHE A 445 -14.27 13.29 -12.27
N MET A 446 -13.45 12.71 -11.41
CA MET A 446 -13.89 12.12 -10.15
C MET A 446 -14.47 13.13 -9.15
N ASN A 447 -14.05 14.39 -9.21
CA ASN A 447 -14.62 15.46 -8.38
C ASN A 447 -16.12 15.72 -8.70
N ARG A 448 -16.56 15.43 -9.91
CA ARG A 448 -17.96 15.57 -10.36
C ARG A 448 -18.72 14.24 -10.47
N HIS A 449 -18.02 13.13 -10.21
CA HIS A 449 -18.56 11.79 -10.38
C HIS A 449 -19.56 11.45 -9.26
N LYS A 450 -20.56 10.57 -9.53
CA LYS A 450 -21.53 10.08 -8.53
C LYS A 450 -20.87 9.47 -7.29
N ALA A 451 -19.69 8.87 -7.42
CA ALA A 451 -18.89 8.31 -6.33
C ALA A 451 -17.83 9.29 -5.75
N SER A 452 -17.94 10.60 -6.04
CA SER A 452 -16.97 11.63 -5.60
C SER A 452 -16.68 11.55 -4.09
N THR A 453 -17.71 11.46 -3.28
CA THR A 453 -17.57 11.39 -1.81
C THR A 453 -16.75 10.17 -1.38
N ALA A 454 -17.02 8.98 -1.93
CA ALA A 454 -16.28 7.76 -1.62
C ALA A 454 -14.80 7.89 -2.05
N TYR A 455 -14.56 8.41 -3.25
CA TYR A 455 -13.23 8.60 -3.79
C TYR A 455 -12.39 9.60 -2.98
N LEU A 456 -12.93 10.78 -2.65
CA LEU A 456 -12.24 11.80 -1.88
C LEU A 456 -11.98 11.39 -0.43
N ASN A 457 -12.90 10.63 0.19
CA ASN A 457 -12.74 10.12 1.55
C ASN A 457 -11.71 8.98 1.63
N ALA A 458 -11.41 8.33 0.51
CA ALA A 458 -10.36 7.32 0.44
C ALA A 458 -8.95 7.92 0.43
N LEU A 459 -8.78 9.19 0.03
CA LEU A 459 -7.46 9.83 -0.03
C LEU A 459 -6.83 10.04 1.36
N PRO A 460 -5.52 9.80 1.54
CA PRO A 460 -4.77 10.22 2.72
C PRO A 460 -4.88 11.73 2.97
N ILE A 461 -4.90 12.11 4.24
CA ILE A 461 -5.00 13.52 4.69
C ILE A 461 -3.69 13.93 5.35
N ALA A 462 -3.11 15.04 4.89
CA ALA A 462 -1.84 15.56 5.41
C ALA A 462 -1.90 15.83 6.92
N GLY A 463 -0.90 15.32 7.66
CA GLY A 463 -0.79 15.44 9.10
C GLY A 463 -1.80 14.64 9.93
N VAL A 464 -2.72 13.86 9.28
CA VAL A 464 -3.82 13.17 9.95
C VAL A 464 -3.71 11.65 9.79
N ASP A 465 -3.77 11.13 8.55
CA ASP A 465 -3.89 9.69 8.34
C ASP A 465 -3.10 9.15 7.12
N GLY A 466 -3.15 7.83 6.97
CA GLY A 466 -2.57 7.11 5.86
C GLY A 466 -1.08 7.42 5.67
N THR A 467 -0.64 7.43 4.43
CA THR A 467 0.76 7.72 4.06
C THR A 467 1.17 9.18 4.27
N LEU A 468 0.22 10.06 4.58
CA LEU A 468 0.46 11.47 4.87
C LEU A 468 0.40 11.82 6.37
N ARG A 469 0.14 10.85 7.27
CA ARG A 469 -0.06 11.08 8.72
C ARG A 469 1.06 11.85 9.41
N SER A 470 2.29 11.73 8.94
CA SER A 470 3.47 12.41 9.50
C SER A 470 4.02 13.53 8.60
N ARG A 471 3.41 13.75 7.43
CA ARG A 471 3.88 14.74 6.44
C ARG A 471 3.12 16.05 6.57
N MET A 472 3.79 17.18 6.30
CA MET A 472 3.24 18.55 6.28
C MET A 472 2.58 18.99 7.61
N LYS A 473 2.91 18.35 8.74
CA LYS A 473 2.43 18.75 10.07
C LYS A 473 2.87 20.17 10.42
N GLY A 474 2.00 20.93 11.09
CA GLY A 474 2.30 22.31 11.50
C GLY A 474 2.36 23.32 10.34
N THR A 475 1.85 22.96 9.17
CA THR A 475 1.79 23.83 7.98
C THR A 475 0.33 24.07 7.57
N PRO A 476 0.03 25.06 6.69
CA PRO A 476 -1.31 25.27 6.14
C PRO A 476 -1.89 24.05 5.41
N ALA A 477 -1.03 23.12 4.97
CA ALA A 477 -1.44 21.89 4.29
C ALA A 477 -2.00 20.82 5.25
N ALA A 478 -1.67 20.89 6.54
CA ALA A 478 -2.16 19.94 7.55
C ALA A 478 -3.68 19.98 7.66
N ASN A 479 -4.33 18.80 7.72
CA ASN A 479 -5.79 18.64 7.74
C ASN A 479 -6.53 19.25 6.54
N ASN A 480 -5.81 19.65 5.49
CA ASN A 480 -6.33 20.33 4.30
C ASN A 480 -6.04 19.51 3.04
N VAL A 481 -4.77 19.19 2.78
CA VAL A 481 -4.38 18.41 1.59
C VAL A 481 -4.90 16.97 1.71
N LYS A 482 -5.69 16.56 0.71
CA LYS A 482 -6.15 15.18 0.50
C LYS A 482 -5.49 14.64 -0.76
N ALA A 483 -4.51 13.75 -0.63
CA ALA A 483 -3.71 13.35 -1.78
C ALA A 483 -3.18 11.91 -1.68
N LYS A 484 -3.03 11.26 -2.83
CA LYS A 484 -2.36 9.97 -2.96
C LYS A 484 -0.87 10.17 -3.15
N THR A 485 -0.08 9.43 -2.40
CA THR A 485 1.38 9.37 -2.54
C THR A 485 1.80 8.26 -3.49
N GLY A 486 2.93 8.41 -4.14
CA GLY A 486 3.63 7.35 -4.86
C GLY A 486 5.12 7.35 -4.54
N THR A 487 5.71 6.18 -4.39
CA THR A 487 7.15 6.02 -4.16
C THR A 487 7.64 4.72 -4.77
N LEU A 488 8.59 4.82 -5.68
CA LEU A 488 9.48 3.75 -6.13
C LEU A 488 10.92 4.26 -6.02
N ARG A 489 11.90 3.37 -6.22
CA ARG A 489 13.29 3.81 -6.33
C ARG A 489 13.42 4.86 -7.43
N TRP A 490 13.87 6.06 -7.10
CA TRP A 490 14.06 7.21 -7.99
C TRP A 490 12.77 7.86 -8.54
N ALA A 491 11.61 7.50 -8.03
CA ALA A 491 10.34 8.10 -8.41
C ALA A 491 9.47 8.42 -7.19
N ASN A 492 9.04 9.66 -7.10
CA ASN A 492 8.10 10.14 -6.09
C ASN A 492 6.96 10.89 -6.76
N SER A 493 5.77 10.76 -6.22
CA SER A 493 4.59 11.49 -6.70
C SER A 493 3.64 11.86 -5.57
N LEU A 494 2.85 12.91 -5.80
CA LEU A 494 1.78 13.34 -4.92
C LEU A 494 0.72 14.05 -5.76
N SER A 495 -0.51 13.53 -5.76
CA SER A 495 -1.60 14.13 -6.55
C SER A 495 -2.91 14.10 -5.76
N GLY A 496 -3.68 15.18 -5.84
CA GLY A 496 -4.91 15.31 -5.08
C GLY A 496 -5.46 16.73 -5.05
N HIS A 497 -6.06 17.08 -3.91
CA HIS A 497 -6.84 18.29 -3.68
C HIS A 497 -6.25 19.12 -2.53
N VAL A 498 -6.38 20.43 -2.64
CA VAL A 498 -6.03 21.39 -1.57
C VAL A 498 -6.95 22.62 -1.66
N THR A 499 -7.32 23.18 -0.51
CA THR A 499 -7.99 24.47 -0.42
C THR A 499 -6.95 25.52 -0.05
N THR A 500 -6.88 26.64 -0.80
CA THR A 500 -5.96 27.73 -0.51
C THR A 500 -6.40 28.53 0.71
N ALA A 501 -5.52 29.37 1.27
CA ALA A 501 -5.88 30.31 2.33
C ALA A 501 -6.95 31.33 1.88
N ALA A 502 -7.06 31.60 0.58
CA ALA A 502 -8.12 32.41 -0.01
C ALA A 502 -9.45 31.65 -0.21
N GLY A 503 -9.52 30.37 0.17
CA GLY A 503 -10.70 29.53 0.02
C GLY A 503 -10.95 29.02 -1.41
N GLU A 504 -9.97 29.02 -2.29
CA GLU A 504 -10.06 28.46 -3.64
C GLU A 504 -9.68 26.98 -3.60
N HIS A 505 -10.44 26.13 -4.32
CA HIS A 505 -10.18 24.69 -4.44
C HIS A 505 -9.27 24.38 -5.61
N LEU A 506 -8.14 23.75 -5.35
CA LEU A 506 -7.17 23.36 -6.38
C LEU A 506 -7.04 21.84 -6.46
N ILE A 507 -6.82 21.36 -7.68
CA ILE A 507 -6.35 20.01 -7.99
C ILE A 507 -4.90 20.12 -8.44
N PHE A 508 -4.06 19.21 -7.99
CA PHE A 508 -2.66 19.17 -8.37
C PHE A 508 -2.17 17.74 -8.64
N SER A 509 -1.18 17.64 -9.53
CA SER A 509 -0.36 16.44 -9.75
C SER A 509 1.10 16.85 -9.80
N ILE A 510 1.92 16.23 -8.96
CA ILE A 510 3.34 16.50 -8.80
C ILE A 510 4.10 15.18 -8.91
N MET A 511 5.05 15.11 -9.82
CA MET A 511 5.89 13.94 -10.07
C MET A 511 7.36 14.36 -10.14
N LEU A 512 8.21 13.70 -9.36
CA LEU A 512 9.66 13.86 -9.35
C LEU A 512 10.29 12.50 -9.62
N ASN A 513 10.81 12.34 -10.82
CA ASN A 513 11.46 11.12 -11.26
C ASN A 513 12.97 11.30 -11.42
N ARG A 514 13.72 10.20 -11.34
CA ARG A 514 15.19 10.15 -11.49
C ARG A 514 15.95 11.02 -10.48
N TYR A 515 15.33 11.30 -9.32
CA TYR A 515 15.93 12.09 -8.27
C TYR A 515 16.60 11.21 -7.21
N HIS A 516 17.85 11.56 -6.90
CA HIS A 516 18.60 11.03 -5.79
C HIS A 516 19.37 12.18 -5.12
N SER A 517 19.19 12.36 -3.82
CA SER A 517 19.98 13.33 -3.05
C SER A 517 21.42 12.82 -2.89
N VAL A 518 22.37 13.50 -3.50
CA VAL A 518 23.80 13.10 -3.52
C VAL A 518 24.44 13.17 -2.13
N ASP A 519 24.03 14.14 -1.33
CA ASP A 519 24.56 14.41 0.01
C ASP A 519 23.68 13.86 1.15
N GLY A 520 22.62 13.11 0.81
CA GLY A 520 21.69 12.52 1.79
C GLY A 520 20.85 13.53 2.59
N ARG A 521 20.94 14.84 2.27
CA ARG A 521 20.29 15.92 3.00
C ARG A 521 18.85 16.20 2.59
N GLY A 522 18.37 15.56 1.53
CA GLY A 522 17.00 15.73 1.04
C GLY A 522 16.37 14.38 0.68
N SER A 523 15.05 14.30 0.78
CA SER A 523 14.30 13.18 0.24
C SER A 523 13.36 13.68 -0.85
N GLY A 524 13.16 12.92 -1.91
CA GLY A 524 12.21 13.28 -2.96
C GLY A 524 10.80 13.56 -2.42
N ARG A 525 10.44 13.00 -1.26
CA ARG A 525 9.19 13.29 -0.57
C ARG A 525 9.15 14.72 -0.01
N ALA A 526 10.23 15.16 0.64
CA ALA A 526 10.33 16.52 1.19
C ALA A 526 10.29 17.57 0.08
N GLU A 527 10.96 17.30 -1.04
CA GLU A 527 10.97 18.20 -2.19
C GLU A 527 9.58 18.38 -2.81
N ILE A 528 8.78 17.32 -2.83
CA ILE A 528 7.39 17.39 -3.30
C ILE A 528 6.49 18.12 -2.30
N ASP A 529 6.69 17.93 -0.97
CA ASP A 529 5.80 18.44 0.07
C ASP A 529 5.75 19.96 0.16
N VAL A 530 6.79 20.66 -0.25
CA VAL A 530 6.82 22.13 -0.22
C VAL A 530 5.77 22.73 -1.14
N ILE A 531 5.46 22.07 -2.26
CA ILE A 531 4.51 22.59 -3.25
C ILE A 531 3.09 22.67 -2.69
N PRO A 532 2.45 21.59 -2.18
CA PRO A 532 1.11 21.70 -1.59
C PRO A 532 1.07 22.58 -0.33
N VAL A 533 2.18 22.75 0.39
CA VAL A 533 2.27 23.73 1.49
C VAL A 533 2.12 25.16 0.94
N TRP A 534 2.80 25.51 -0.16
CA TRP A 534 2.63 26.81 -0.79
C TRP A 534 1.23 27.00 -1.36
N LEU A 535 0.64 25.95 -1.98
CA LEU A 535 -0.74 26.00 -2.48
C LEU A 535 -1.73 26.29 -1.34
N ALA A 536 -1.62 25.55 -0.24
CA ALA A 536 -2.47 25.75 0.93
C ALA A 536 -2.33 27.16 1.55
N GLY A 537 -1.12 27.73 1.50
CA GLY A 537 -0.83 29.06 2.02
C GLY A 537 -1.13 30.22 1.04
N LEU A 538 -1.57 29.95 -0.19
CA LEU A 538 -1.86 31.01 -1.19
C LEU A 538 -2.99 31.94 -0.72
N ALA A 539 -2.69 33.22 -0.57
CA ALA A 539 -3.62 34.23 -0.04
C ALA A 539 -4.51 34.88 -1.13
N ALA A 540 -4.21 34.65 -2.42
CA ALA A 540 -4.99 35.17 -3.54
C ALA A 540 -5.81 34.06 -4.21
N LYS A 541 -6.92 34.45 -4.86
CA LYS A 541 -7.66 33.59 -5.80
C LYS A 541 -7.13 33.80 -7.22
N SER A 542 -7.26 32.76 -8.06
CA SER A 542 -7.08 32.93 -9.50
C SER A 542 -8.22 33.83 -10.02
N GLU A 543 -7.88 34.86 -10.80
CA GLU A 543 -8.89 35.73 -11.38
C GLU A 543 -9.86 34.95 -12.28
N GLN A 544 -11.16 35.18 -12.10
CA GLN A 544 -12.17 34.68 -13.04
C GLN A 544 -11.93 35.35 -14.40
N ARG A 545 -12.07 34.60 -15.51
CA ARG A 545 -12.08 35.13 -16.87
C ARG A 545 -13.35 35.90 -17.13
#